data_292225cf5f980bb508533278931e4e28
#
_entry.id   292225cf5f980bb508533278931e4e28
#
_cell.length_a   1.000
_cell.length_b   1.000
_cell.length_c   1.000
_cell.angle_alpha   90.00
_cell.angle_beta   90.00
_cell.angle_gamma   90.00
#
_symmetry.space_group_name_H-M   'P 1'
#
loop_
_entity.id
_entity.type
_entity.pdbx_description
1 polymer ?
#
loop_
_entity_poly.entity_id
_entity_poly.type
_entity_poly.pdbx_seq_one_letter_code
_entity_poly.pdbx_strand_id
1 'polypeptide(L)'
;MKKLCLAALAAVSLLGCSDTKEEEKTAEKATEKAAEPVRGVTDTEIRLGGMHDLSGVFAAFSSPAVQVANDMFDEVNAEGGIHGRKIRYIVEDHAYQVPKATQAVNKLVTRDEVFAMLMSLGTPHNLAAFPVMDSNNVPSILPLALSRPMETEGDFSHRFVFGPSYYEGVLKGASWMADEYDIEKACVMYIPSDFGEEVNQAMNDAAEENDALELVESSSHRPDESDFSGTLARLRDAGCELVGVALPVRPIITVVATAKQMGWDDVKFLVSQAGFHSAVAAAPGGVTEGLYGVSPWQDIVSRMKDVPEAKEWADQYKEKYGSVPSGGAVLGRVGAEVTIEALRKAGPDLTTESFLAAMESLDFSDPVTGVDIKMSADNHRAGNDIILSKVTDGIWEPVTTLEDSVSE
;
A
#
# COMPACT_ATOMS: atom_id res chain seq x y z
N MET A 1 -26.48 61.93 -59.45
CA MET A 1 -27.39 63.08 -59.42
C MET A 1 -27.57 63.47 -57.95
N LYS A 2 -26.97 64.61 -57.64
CA LYS A 2 -27.60 65.73 -56.94
C LYS A 2 -28.12 65.44 -55.51
N LYS A 3 -27.84 66.14 -54.46
CA LYS A 3 -27.17 67.39 -54.10
C LYS A 3 -27.26 67.49 -52.59
N LEU A 4 -26.23 67.88 -51.83
CA LEU A 4 -25.95 69.27 -51.38
C LEU A 4 -27.04 69.85 -50.48
N CYS A 5 -26.80 70.26 -49.30
CA CYS A 5 -26.23 71.46 -48.72
C CYS A 5 -26.57 71.50 -47.25
N LEU A 6 -25.77 71.90 -46.44
CA LEU A 6 -25.17 73.18 -45.96
C LEU A 6 -25.80 73.69 -44.66
N ALA A 7 -24.97 73.77 -43.67
CA ALA A 7 -24.50 74.93 -42.92
C ALA A 7 -25.55 75.60 -42.01
N ALA A 8 -25.27 76.17 -40.91
CA ALA A 8 -24.13 76.76 -40.25
C ALA A 8 -24.56 77.30 -38.88
N LEU A 9 -23.57 77.53 -38.09
CA LEU A 9 -23.23 78.69 -37.20
C LEU A 9 -23.93 78.80 -35.83
N ALA A 10 -23.17 78.56 -34.83
CA ALA A 10 -22.56 79.44 -33.84
C ALA A 10 -23.45 80.22 -32.90
N ALA A 11 -23.24 80.11 -31.61
CA ALA A 11 -22.88 81.22 -30.73
C ALA A 11 -22.45 80.74 -29.34
N VAL A 12 -21.37 81.27 -28.92
CA VAL A 12 -20.65 81.24 -27.66
C VAL A 12 -21.49 81.83 -26.51
N SER A 13 -21.40 81.30 -25.30
CA SER A 13 -21.33 82.10 -24.08
C SER A 13 -20.76 81.33 -22.92
N LEU A 14 -19.82 81.96 -22.28
CA LEU A 14 -18.96 81.57 -21.19
C LEU A 14 -19.64 81.53 -19.81
N LEU A 15 -18.95 80.82 -18.91
CA LEU A 15 -18.82 80.96 -17.45
C LEU A 15 -19.69 80.10 -16.52
N GLY A 16 -18.96 79.40 -15.70
CA GLY A 16 -19.40 78.86 -14.42
C GLY A 16 -18.60 77.62 -13.94
N CYS A 17 -17.46 77.91 -13.28
CA CYS A 17 -16.71 76.87 -12.51
C CYS A 17 -17.58 76.30 -11.38
N SER A 18 -17.61 75.00 -11.20
CA SER A 18 -17.49 74.43 -9.87
C SER A 18 -17.03 72.95 -10.01
N ASP A 19 -15.94 72.65 -9.38
CA ASP A 19 -15.34 71.28 -9.21
C ASP A 19 -16.32 70.35 -8.48
N THR A 20 -16.62 69.22 -9.08
CA THR A 20 -16.93 68.01 -8.36
C THR A 20 -16.38 66.84 -9.15
N LYS A 21 -15.25 66.29 -8.66
CA LYS A 21 -14.69 64.99 -9.10
C LYS A 21 -15.67 63.90 -8.70
N GLU A 22 -16.43 63.37 -9.62
CA GLU A 22 -16.98 62.02 -9.52
C GLU A 22 -15.88 61.04 -9.91
N GLU A 23 -15.37 60.30 -8.91
CA GLU A 23 -14.56 59.09 -9.12
C GLU A 23 -15.48 58.02 -9.71
N GLU A 24 -15.37 57.77 -11.01
CA GLU A 24 -15.82 56.52 -11.62
C GLU A 24 -15.00 55.36 -11.01
N LYS A 25 -15.58 54.69 -10.02
CA LYS A 25 -15.17 53.38 -9.60
C LYS A 25 -15.43 52.39 -10.74
N THR A 26 -14.43 52.18 -11.58
CA THR A 26 -14.33 50.98 -12.42
C THR A 26 -14.31 49.79 -11.49
N ALA A 27 -15.44 49.10 -11.33
CA ALA A 27 -15.49 47.77 -10.76
C ALA A 27 -14.73 46.82 -11.73
N GLU A 28 -13.49 46.59 -11.45
CA GLU A 28 -12.75 45.44 -11.99
C GLU A 28 -13.51 44.19 -11.56
N LYS A 29 -14.28 43.63 -12.47
CA LYS A 29 -14.84 42.30 -12.34
C LYS A 29 -13.64 41.35 -12.37
N ALA A 30 -13.19 40.95 -11.19
CA ALA A 30 -12.27 39.82 -11.07
C ALA A 30 -12.90 38.64 -11.83
N THR A 31 -12.40 38.35 -13.00
CA THR A 31 -12.69 37.09 -13.70
C THR A 31 -12.10 36.03 -12.83
N GLU A 32 -12.94 35.35 -12.06
CA GLU A 32 -12.64 34.13 -11.38
C GLU A 32 -12.09 33.16 -12.45
N LYS A 33 -10.78 32.92 -12.44
CA LYS A 33 -10.14 32.01 -13.36
C LYS A 33 -10.73 30.63 -13.00
N ALA A 34 -11.59 30.11 -13.87
CA ALA A 34 -12.12 28.78 -13.69
C ALA A 34 -10.94 27.83 -13.42
N ALA A 35 -10.95 27.14 -12.29
CA ALA A 35 -9.91 26.18 -11.95
C ALA A 35 -9.81 25.16 -13.09
N GLU A 36 -8.59 24.83 -13.48
CA GLU A 36 -8.39 23.79 -14.48
C GLU A 36 -8.98 22.47 -13.95
N PRO A 37 -9.64 21.69 -14.82
CA PRO A 37 -10.25 20.44 -14.37
C PRO A 37 -9.19 19.48 -13.84
N VAL A 38 -9.38 19.00 -12.62
CA VAL A 38 -8.50 18.05 -11.97
C VAL A 38 -8.84 16.65 -12.45
N ARG A 39 -7.81 15.89 -12.87
CA ARG A 39 -7.97 14.50 -13.27
C ARG A 39 -8.72 13.70 -12.19
N GLY A 40 -9.72 12.92 -12.59
CA GLY A 40 -10.45 12.03 -11.69
C GLY A 40 -11.37 12.71 -10.68
N VAL A 41 -11.49 14.04 -10.71
CA VAL A 41 -12.32 14.81 -9.81
C VAL A 41 -13.40 15.56 -10.59
N THR A 42 -14.64 15.41 -10.15
CA THR A 42 -15.79 16.18 -10.65
C THR A 42 -16.48 16.87 -9.48
N ASP A 43 -17.56 17.60 -9.75
CA ASP A 43 -18.38 18.24 -8.69
C ASP A 43 -19.03 17.20 -7.75
N THR A 44 -19.16 15.93 -8.17
CA THR A 44 -19.90 14.89 -7.46
C THR A 44 -19.13 13.61 -7.20
N GLU A 45 -17.94 13.44 -7.78
CA GLU A 45 -17.20 12.17 -7.75
C GLU A 45 -15.69 12.40 -7.68
N ILE A 46 -15.01 11.52 -6.91
CA ILE A 46 -13.55 11.31 -6.92
C ILE A 46 -13.32 9.87 -7.35
N ARG A 47 -12.58 9.66 -8.45
CA ARG A 47 -12.27 8.33 -9.00
C ARG A 47 -10.91 7.86 -8.54
N LEU A 48 -10.87 6.75 -7.82
CA LEU A 48 -9.64 6.04 -7.45
C LEU A 48 -9.54 4.78 -8.29
N GLY A 49 -8.33 4.37 -8.64
CA GLY A 49 -8.06 3.13 -9.38
C GLY A 49 -7.28 2.13 -8.54
N GLY A 50 -7.42 0.84 -8.81
CA GLY A 50 -6.60 -0.20 -8.20
C GLY A 50 -6.43 -1.39 -9.14
N MET A 51 -5.19 -1.88 -9.25
CA MET A 51 -4.86 -3.11 -9.95
C MET A 51 -4.65 -4.22 -8.93
N HIS A 52 -5.41 -5.28 -9.01
CA HIS A 52 -5.42 -6.33 -7.99
C HIS A 52 -5.23 -7.72 -8.59
N ASP A 53 -4.77 -8.62 -7.77
CA ASP A 53 -4.86 -10.06 -8.05
C ASP A 53 -6.11 -10.60 -7.37
N LEU A 54 -7.23 -10.64 -8.07
CA LEU A 54 -8.50 -11.16 -7.52
C LEU A 54 -8.73 -12.62 -7.82
N SER A 55 -7.99 -13.19 -8.79
CA SER A 55 -8.18 -14.57 -9.27
C SER A 55 -6.92 -15.43 -9.30
N GLY A 56 -5.77 -14.86 -8.93
CA GLY A 56 -4.48 -15.55 -8.91
C GLY A 56 -3.97 -15.93 -7.51
N VAL A 57 -2.66 -16.03 -7.39
CA VAL A 57 -2.00 -16.62 -6.21
C VAL A 57 -1.99 -15.73 -4.96
N PHE A 58 -2.18 -14.42 -5.11
CA PHE A 58 -2.27 -13.45 -4.02
C PHE A 58 -3.69 -12.89 -3.80
N ALA A 59 -4.72 -13.53 -4.38
CA ALA A 59 -6.12 -13.13 -4.20
C ALA A 59 -6.55 -13.09 -2.72
N ALA A 60 -5.90 -13.87 -1.85
CA ALA A 60 -6.13 -13.87 -0.41
C ALA A 60 -5.83 -12.51 0.27
N PHE A 61 -4.94 -11.70 -0.31
CA PHE A 61 -4.69 -10.33 0.13
C PHE A 61 -5.61 -9.33 -0.56
N SER A 62 -5.69 -9.37 -1.89
CA SER A 62 -6.42 -8.38 -2.68
C SER A 62 -7.92 -8.36 -2.41
N SER A 63 -8.56 -9.53 -2.40
CA SER A 63 -10.02 -9.58 -2.30
C SER A 63 -10.55 -8.99 -0.99
N PRO A 64 -10.01 -9.33 0.20
CA PRO A 64 -10.43 -8.70 1.45
C PRO A 64 -10.08 -7.19 1.51
N ALA A 65 -8.93 -6.78 0.94
CA ALA A 65 -8.55 -5.37 0.92
C ALA A 65 -9.54 -4.53 0.11
N VAL A 66 -9.89 -4.97 -1.09
CA VAL A 66 -10.88 -4.32 -1.94
C VAL A 66 -12.27 -4.30 -1.28
N GLN A 67 -12.68 -5.40 -0.63
CA GLN A 67 -13.96 -5.47 0.07
C GLN A 67 -14.06 -4.43 1.17
N VAL A 68 -13.08 -4.40 2.08
CA VAL A 68 -13.08 -3.45 3.22
C VAL A 68 -13.00 -2.01 2.74
N ALA A 69 -12.16 -1.72 1.75
CA ALA A 69 -12.06 -0.37 1.21
C ALA A 69 -13.39 0.12 0.60
N ASN A 70 -14.07 -0.74 -0.18
CA ASN A 70 -15.39 -0.41 -0.72
C ASN A 70 -16.43 -0.19 0.38
N ASP A 71 -16.45 -1.02 1.43
CA ASP A 71 -17.37 -0.84 2.56
C ASP A 71 -17.18 0.54 3.20
N MET A 72 -15.94 0.92 3.51
CA MET A 72 -15.62 2.21 4.13
C MET A 72 -15.95 3.39 3.20
N PHE A 73 -15.70 3.26 1.90
CA PHE A 73 -16.09 4.28 0.92
C PHE A 73 -17.60 4.39 0.78
N ASP A 74 -18.32 3.27 0.83
CA ASP A 74 -19.78 3.26 0.77
C ASP A 74 -20.40 3.92 2.02
N GLU A 75 -19.84 3.72 3.21
CA GLU A 75 -20.23 4.40 4.45
C GLU A 75 -20.06 5.92 4.32
N VAL A 76 -18.87 6.38 3.90
CA VAL A 76 -18.61 7.81 3.65
C VAL A 76 -19.54 8.36 2.56
N ASN A 77 -19.80 7.61 1.51
CA ASN A 77 -20.71 8.01 0.43
C ASN A 77 -22.17 8.11 0.87
N ALA A 78 -22.59 7.27 1.82
CA ALA A 78 -23.95 7.33 2.40
C ALA A 78 -24.14 8.57 3.28
N GLU A 79 -23.08 9.09 3.88
CA GLU A 79 -23.07 10.34 4.66
C GLU A 79 -22.97 11.60 3.80
N GLY A 80 -22.88 11.46 2.47
CA GLY A 80 -22.79 12.58 1.53
C GLY A 80 -21.45 12.75 0.85
N GLY A 81 -20.52 11.82 1.06
CA GLY A 81 -19.18 11.82 0.49
C GLY A 81 -18.23 12.83 1.16
N ILE A 82 -17.10 13.08 0.53
CA ILE A 82 -16.10 14.04 1.00
C ILE A 82 -16.28 15.37 0.27
N HIS A 83 -16.58 16.42 1.01
CA HIS A 83 -16.90 17.76 0.45
C HIS A 83 -17.96 17.70 -0.66
N GLY A 84 -18.99 16.81 -0.50
CA GLY A 84 -20.06 16.64 -1.46
C GLY A 84 -19.75 15.71 -2.65
N ARG A 85 -18.55 15.13 -2.70
CA ARG A 85 -18.13 14.18 -3.74
C ARG A 85 -18.11 12.75 -3.22
N LYS A 86 -18.68 11.83 -3.98
CA LYS A 86 -18.61 10.40 -3.68
C LYS A 86 -17.29 9.82 -4.13
N ILE A 87 -16.73 8.92 -3.36
CA ILE A 87 -15.56 8.13 -3.76
C ILE A 87 -16.03 6.97 -4.62
N ARG A 88 -15.40 6.80 -5.78
CA ARG A 88 -15.59 5.65 -6.65
C ARG A 88 -14.28 4.91 -6.83
N TYR A 89 -14.20 3.70 -6.31
CA TYR A 89 -13.04 2.84 -6.45
C TYR A 89 -13.21 1.88 -7.64
N ILE A 90 -12.38 2.04 -8.67
CA ILE A 90 -12.42 1.27 -9.92
C ILE A 90 -11.31 0.23 -9.87
N VAL A 91 -11.68 -1.04 -9.86
CA VAL A 91 -10.76 -2.16 -9.65
C VAL A 91 -10.64 -3.00 -10.91
N GLU A 92 -9.41 -3.35 -11.28
CA GLU A 92 -9.07 -4.25 -12.38
C GLU A 92 -8.31 -5.49 -11.87
N ASP A 93 -8.71 -6.67 -12.35
CA ASP A 93 -8.05 -7.95 -12.02
C ASP A 93 -6.94 -8.26 -13.02
N HIS A 94 -5.71 -8.37 -12.52
CA HIS A 94 -4.56 -8.79 -13.35
C HIS A 94 -4.15 -10.26 -13.15
N ALA A 95 -4.79 -10.99 -12.23
CA ALA A 95 -4.51 -12.41 -11.99
C ALA A 95 -3.01 -12.72 -11.81
N TYR A 96 -2.27 -11.82 -11.15
CA TYR A 96 -0.81 -11.85 -10.96
C TYR A 96 0.00 -11.95 -12.27
N GLN A 97 -0.49 -11.34 -13.37
CA GLN A 97 0.16 -11.33 -14.68
C GLN A 97 0.54 -9.92 -15.10
N VAL A 98 1.83 -9.64 -15.25
CA VAL A 98 2.34 -8.29 -15.62
C VAL A 98 1.71 -7.74 -16.91
N PRO A 99 1.52 -8.52 -18.00
CA PRO A 99 0.86 -8.00 -19.20
C PRO A 99 -0.58 -7.52 -18.95
N LYS A 100 -1.33 -8.19 -18.05
CA LYS A 100 -2.68 -7.75 -17.66
C LYS A 100 -2.63 -6.51 -16.79
N ALA A 101 -1.67 -6.38 -15.88
CA ALA A 101 -1.46 -5.17 -15.08
C ALA A 101 -1.16 -3.97 -15.97
N THR A 102 -0.32 -4.13 -17.01
CA THR A 102 -0.07 -3.08 -18.00
C THR A 102 -1.34 -2.66 -18.75
N GLN A 103 -2.22 -3.59 -19.08
CA GLN A 103 -3.52 -3.26 -19.66
C GLN A 103 -4.44 -2.54 -18.67
N ALA A 104 -4.45 -3.00 -17.41
CA ALA A 104 -5.25 -2.42 -16.34
C ALA A 104 -4.84 -0.98 -16.04
N VAL A 105 -3.54 -0.69 -15.87
CA VAL A 105 -3.07 0.68 -15.62
C VAL A 105 -3.38 1.61 -16.78
N ASN A 106 -3.17 1.17 -18.02
CA ASN A 106 -3.54 1.97 -19.19
C ASN A 106 -5.04 2.30 -19.20
N LYS A 107 -5.91 1.33 -18.88
CA LYS A 107 -7.35 1.57 -18.77
C LYS A 107 -7.67 2.57 -17.65
N LEU A 108 -7.20 2.32 -16.43
CA LEU A 108 -7.48 3.15 -15.25
C LEU A 108 -6.97 4.58 -15.43
N VAL A 109 -5.73 4.74 -15.91
CA VAL A 109 -5.09 6.05 -16.02
C VAL A 109 -5.57 6.81 -17.27
N THR A 110 -5.61 6.19 -18.46
CA THR A 110 -5.85 6.95 -19.69
C THR A 110 -7.31 6.99 -20.12
N ARG A 111 -8.13 6.02 -19.71
CA ARG A 111 -9.54 5.91 -20.12
C ARG A 111 -10.49 6.30 -18.98
N ASP A 112 -10.28 5.73 -17.79
CA ASP A 112 -11.13 5.99 -16.63
C ASP A 112 -10.68 7.28 -15.90
N GLU A 113 -9.47 7.78 -16.23
CA GLU A 113 -8.88 9.01 -15.73
C GLU A 113 -8.91 9.10 -14.20
N VAL A 114 -8.42 8.06 -13.52
CA VAL A 114 -8.41 8.03 -12.06
C VAL A 114 -7.51 9.12 -11.47
N PHE A 115 -7.90 9.64 -10.31
CA PHE A 115 -7.16 10.66 -9.55
C PHE A 115 -5.87 10.11 -8.94
N ALA A 116 -5.95 8.93 -8.34
CA ALA A 116 -4.84 8.22 -7.73
C ALA A 116 -5.01 6.71 -7.90
N MET A 117 -3.90 5.97 -7.88
CA MET A 117 -3.91 4.51 -7.78
C MET A 117 -3.78 4.12 -6.32
N LEU A 118 -4.70 3.29 -5.84
CA LEU A 118 -4.83 2.87 -4.44
C LEU A 118 -4.64 1.36 -4.31
N MET A 119 -3.79 0.94 -3.39
CA MET A 119 -3.58 -0.46 -2.98
C MET A 119 -3.33 -1.44 -4.14
N SER A 120 -2.70 -1.00 -5.23
CA SER A 120 -2.35 -1.88 -6.34
C SER A 120 -1.43 -3.00 -5.89
N LEU A 121 -1.77 -4.26 -6.18
CA LEU A 121 -1.03 -5.42 -5.68
C LEU A 121 0.11 -5.84 -6.61
N GLY A 122 1.25 -6.15 -5.99
CA GLY A 122 2.37 -6.87 -6.57
C GLY A 122 3.49 -5.98 -7.09
N THR A 123 4.73 -6.29 -6.70
CA THR A 123 5.93 -5.52 -7.04
C THR A 123 6.13 -5.37 -8.57
N PRO A 124 6.24 -6.46 -9.37
CA PRO A 124 6.47 -6.32 -10.80
C PRO A 124 5.29 -5.63 -11.54
N HIS A 125 4.09 -5.70 -10.97
CA HIS A 125 2.90 -5.08 -11.55
C HIS A 125 2.89 -3.57 -11.36
N ASN A 126 3.28 -3.09 -10.17
CA ASN A 126 3.44 -1.66 -9.90
C ASN A 126 4.62 -1.06 -10.68
N LEU A 127 5.77 -1.76 -10.75
CA LEU A 127 6.91 -1.32 -11.55
C LEU A 127 6.54 -1.16 -13.03
N ALA A 128 5.76 -2.08 -13.59
CA ALA A 128 5.26 -1.95 -14.96
C ALA A 128 4.23 -0.81 -15.14
N ALA A 129 3.57 -0.38 -14.06
CA ALA A 129 2.57 0.68 -14.08
C ALA A 129 3.15 2.08 -13.91
N PHE A 130 4.23 2.23 -13.15
CA PHE A 130 4.81 3.53 -12.80
C PHE A 130 5.09 4.45 -14.00
N PRO A 131 5.64 4.01 -15.14
CA PRO A 131 5.86 4.90 -16.29
C PRO A 131 4.57 5.54 -16.83
N VAL A 132 3.45 4.81 -16.79
CA VAL A 132 2.15 5.33 -17.22
C VAL A 132 1.58 6.29 -16.17
N MET A 133 1.71 5.96 -14.90
CA MET A 133 1.26 6.80 -13.79
C MET A 133 2.01 8.12 -13.75
N ASP A 134 3.35 8.09 -13.81
CA ASP A 134 4.23 9.27 -13.73
C ASP A 134 3.99 10.22 -14.90
N SER A 135 3.88 9.69 -16.14
CA SER A 135 3.59 10.51 -17.32
C SER A 135 2.21 11.18 -17.27
N ASN A 136 1.33 10.76 -16.38
CA ASN A 136 -0.02 11.29 -16.18
C ASN A 136 -0.23 11.97 -14.82
N ASN A 137 0.83 12.16 -14.03
CA ASN A 137 0.77 12.77 -12.69
C ASN A 137 -0.22 12.06 -11.75
N VAL A 138 -0.23 10.72 -11.78
CA VAL A 138 -1.12 9.88 -10.95
C VAL A 138 -0.31 9.26 -9.81
N PRO A 139 -0.57 9.61 -8.55
CA PRO A 139 0.17 9.08 -7.42
C PRO A 139 -0.19 7.61 -7.12
N SER A 140 0.78 6.90 -6.52
CA SER A 140 0.65 5.55 -5.98
C SER A 140 0.46 5.63 -4.48
N ILE A 141 -0.71 5.19 -4.01
CA ILE A 141 -1.11 5.28 -2.61
C ILE A 141 -1.18 3.88 -2.03
N LEU A 142 -0.30 3.59 -1.09
CA LEU A 142 -0.27 2.39 -0.28
C LEU A 142 -0.42 1.10 -1.11
N PRO A 143 0.45 0.82 -2.09
CA PRO A 143 0.38 -0.40 -2.87
C PRO A 143 0.50 -1.63 -1.96
N LEU A 144 -0.22 -2.72 -2.29
CA LEU A 144 -0.06 -4.03 -1.65
C LEU A 144 1.23 -4.69 -2.18
N ALA A 145 2.33 -3.99 -1.99
CA ALA A 145 3.69 -4.36 -2.31
C ALA A 145 4.62 -3.50 -1.44
N LEU A 146 5.43 -4.13 -0.60
CA LEU A 146 6.35 -3.43 0.30
C LEU A 146 7.80 -3.58 -0.19
N SER A 147 8.02 -3.50 -1.48
CA SER A 147 9.35 -3.54 -2.08
C SER A 147 9.97 -2.14 -2.08
N ARG A 148 11.30 -2.04 -1.89
CA ARG A 148 12.03 -0.75 -1.91
C ARG A 148 11.68 0.14 -3.12
N PRO A 149 11.56 -0.39 -4.35
CA PRO A 149 11.17 0.43 -5.50
C PRO A 149 9.79 1.09 -5.39
N MET A 150 8.90 0.60 -4.53
CA MET A 150 7.59 1.24 -4.34
C MET A 150 7.70 2.65 -3.77
N GLU A 151 8.77 2.91 -3.06
CA GLU A 151 9.10 4.20 -2.45
C GLU A 151 10.15 4.97 -3.27
N THR A 152 11.10 4.27 -3.88
CA THR A 152 12.29 4.90 -4.50
C THR A 152 12.24 5.02 -6.02
N GLU A 153 11.33 4.30 -6.70
CA GLU A 153 11.23 4.35 -8.16
C GLU A 153 10.36 5.51 -8.62
N GLY A 154 10.91 6.37 -9.50
CA GLY A 154 10.22 7.52 -10.06
C GLY A 154 10.24 8.75 -9.14
N ASP A 155 9.13 9.50 -9.11
CA ASP A 155 8.98 10.69 -8.26
C ASP A 155 8.52 10.30 -6.86
N PHE A 156 9.40 10.45 -5.88
CA PHE A 156 9.11 10.16 -4.47
C PHE A 156 7.86 10.89 -3.97
N SER A 157 7.62 12.13 -4.39
CA SER A 157 6.45 12.91 -3.97
C SER A 157 5.11 12.23 -4.32
N HIS A 158 5.11 11.27 -5.24
CA HIS A 158 3.93 10.50 -5.67
C HIS A 158 3.89 9.07 -5.12
N ARG A 159 4.78 8.70 -4.20
CA ARG A 159 4.91 7.33 -3.66
C ARG A 159 4.64 7.29 -2.17
N PHE A 160 3.54 6.66 -1.78
CA PHE A 160 3.19 6.43 -0.36
C PHE A 160 3.02 4.93 -0.14
N VAL A 161 3.68 4.39 0.89
CA VAL A 161 3.76 2.95 1.16
C VAL A 161 3.24 2.59 2.55
N PHE A 162 2.88 1.33 2.77
CA PHE A 162 2.35 0.87 4.07
C PHE A 162 3.40 0.85 5.18
N GLY A 163 4.68 0.71 4.85
CA GLY A 163 5.73 0.62 5.87
C GLY A 163 7.05 0.12 5.32
N PRO A 164 7.96 -0.32 6.19
CA PRO A 164 9.27 -0.85 5.83
C PRO A 164 9.21 -1.95 4.77
N SER A 165 10.23 -1.99 3.93
CA SER A 165 10.29 -2.89 2.78
C SER A 165 10.41 -4.36 3.18
N TYR A 166 10.15 -5.27 2.23
CA TYR A 166 10.46 -6.70 2.39
C TYR A 166 11.91 -6.92 2.75
N TYR A 167 12.81 -6.15 2.12
CA TYR A 167 14.23 -6.20 2.40
C TYR A 167 14.53 -5.85 3.85
N GLU A 168 14.09 -4.68 4.32
CA GLU A 168 14.33 -4.24 5.71
C GLU A 168 13.77 -5.21 6.73
N GLY A 169 12.53 -5.68 6.51
CA GLY A 169 11.88 -6.63 7.41
C GLY A 169 12.62 -7.96 7.50
N VAL A 170 12.98 -8.55 6.35
CA VAL A 170 13.64 -9.86 6.31
C VAL A 170 15.09 -9.77 6.77
N LEU A 171 15.83 -8.73 6.38
CA LEU A 171 17.22 -8.50 6.84
C LEU A 171 17.27 -8.48 8.37
N LYS A 172 16.46 -7.61 8.99
CA LYS A 172 16.42 -7.48 10.46
C LYS A 172 15.89 -8.74 11.15
N GLY A 173 14.84 -9.35 10.59
CA GLY A 173 14.29 -10.59 11.12
C GLY A 173 15.27 -11.74 11.08
N ALA A 174 16.00 -11.92 9.98
CA ALA A 174 17.02 -12.95 9.83
C ALA A 174 18.21 -12.72 10.77
N SER A 175 18.72 -11.49 10.84
CA SER A 175 19.81 -11.13 11.75
C SER A 175 19.42 -11.36 13.21
N TRP A 176 18.25 -10.90 13.63
CA TRP A 176 17.76 -11.14 14.99
C TRP A 176 17.62 -12.64 15.30
N MET A 177 17.08 -13.43 14.36
CA MET A 177 16.93 -14.87 14.56
C MET A 177 18.27 -15.59 14.58
N ALA A 178 19.26 -15.14 13.81
CA ALA A 178 20.61 -15.70 13.82
C ALA A 178 21.25 -15.53 15.19
N ASP A 179 21.15 -14.32 15.76
CA ASP A 179 21.73 -13.99 17.09
C ASP A 179 20.99 -14.70 18.23
N GLU A 180 19.63 -14.70 18.20
CA GLU A 180 18.81 -15.27 19.28
C GLU A 180 18.91 -16.80 19.38
N TYR A 181 19.13 -17.47 18.25
CA TYR A 181 19.11 -18.93 18.16
C TYR A 181 20.45 -19.54 17.79
N ASP A 182 21.54 -18.77 17.79
CA ASP A 182 22.90 -19.19 17.41
C ASP A 182 22.90 -19.91 16.04
N ILE A 183 22.20 -19.36 15.02
CA ILE A 183 22.07 -19.94 13.69
C ILE A 183 23.33 -19.64 12.86
N GLU A 184 23.96 -20.69 12.35
CA GLU A 184 25.14 -20.56 11.50
C GLU A 184 24.84 -20.68 10.00
N LYS A 185 23.71 -21.34 9.61
CA LYS A 185 23.39 -21.62 8.21
C LYS A 185 21.97 -21.24 7.84
N ALA A 186 21.86 -20.31 6.89
CA ALA A 186 20.59 -19.89 6.32
C ALA A 186 20.43 -20.36 4.87
N CYS A 187 19.17 -20.41 4.47
CA CYS A 187 18.75 -20.69 3.09
C CYS A 187 17.58 -19.80 2.72
N VAL A 188 17.23 -19.71 1.42
CA VAL A 188 16.08 -18.97 0.96
C VAL A 188 15.31 -19.73 -0.11
N MET A 189 13.97 -19.65 -0.03
CA MET A 189 13.03 -20.15 -1.04
C MET A 189 12.17 -18.96 -1.52
N TYR A 190 12.19 -18.66 -2.83
CA TYR A 190 11.53 -17.48 -3.35
C TYR A 190 10.94 -17.67 -4.75
N ILE A 191 9.99 -16.82 -5.15
CA ILE A 191 9.54 -16.75 -6.54
C ILE A 191 10.47 -15.83 -7.35
N PRO A 192 10.82 -16.16 -8.62
CA PRO A 192 11.71 -15.34 -9.45
C PRO A 192 10.96 -14.10 -9.95
N SER A 193 10.80 -13.13 -9.08
CA SER A 193 10.16 -11.82 -9.34
C SER A 193 10.84 -10.77 -8.47
N ASP A 194 10.65 -9.48 -8.80
CA ASP A 194 11.24 -8.38 -8.03
C ASP A 194 10.96 -8.51 -6.52
N PHE A 195 9.77 -8.99 -6.13
CA PHE A 195 9.44 -9.30 -4.74
C PHE A 195 10.34 -10.40 -4.14
N GLY A 196 10.47 -11.52 -4.83
CA GLY A 196 11.23 -12.66 -4.31
C GLY A 196 12.73 -12.41 -4.31
N GLU A 197 13.25 -11.73 -5.33
CA GLU A 197 14.66 -11.35 -5.42
C GLU A 197 15.05 -10.37 -4.31
N GLU A 198 14.16 -9.49 -3.89
CA GLU A 198 14.41 -8.57 -2.78
C GLU A 198 14.57 -9.31 -1.44
N VAL A 199 13.76 -10.33 -1.20
CA VAL A 199 13.89 -11.22 -0.02
C VAL A 199 15.16 -12.05 -0.10
N ASN A 200 15.48 -12.60 -1.29
CA ASN A 200 16.73 -13.31 -1.52
C ASN A 200 17.94 -12.42 -1.23
N GLN A 201 17.93 -11.17 -1.69
CA GLN A 201 18.97 -10.20 -1.38
C GLN A 201 19.08 -9.93 0.12
N ALA A 202 17.94 -9.72 0.82
CA ALA A 202 17.95 -9.48 2.26
C ALA A 202 18.60 -10.63 3.05
N MET A 203 18.35 -11.89 2.64
CA MET A 203 18.98 -13.05 3.26
C MET A 203 20.49 -13.15 2.97
N ASN A 204 20.93 -12.75 1.75
CA ASN A 204 22.36 -12.66 1.42
C ASN A 204 23.05 -11.57 2.27
N ASP A 205 22.46 -10.38 2.32
CA ASP A 205 23.05 -9.24 3.02
C ASP A 205 23.07 -9.50 4.54
N ALA A 206 22.05 -10.18 5.10
CA ALA A 206 22.08 -10.63 6.50
C ALA A 206 23.28 -11.56 6.80
N ALA A 207 23.63 -12.43 5.85
CA ALA A 207 24.81 -13.27 5.98
C ALA A 207 26.12 -12.50 5.75
N GLU A 208 26.12 -11.48 4.89
CA GLU A 208 27.30 -10.63 4.69
C GLU A 208 27.57 -9.69 5.88
N GLU A 209 26.53 -9.25 6.59
CA GLU A 209 26.64 -8.36 7.76
C GLU A 209 26.94 -9.12 9.06
N ASN A 210 26.72 -10.45 9.12
CA ASN A 210 26.95 -11.28 10.28
C ASN A 210 27.96 -12.41 9.96
N ASP A 211 29.20 -12.25 10.38
CA ASP A 211 30.30 -13.23 10.15
C ASP A 211 29.98 -14.66 10.65
N ALA A 212 29.00 -14.85 11.53
CA ALA A 212 28.59 -16.14 12.04
C ALA A 212 27.53 -16.82 11.16
N LEU A 213 26.87 -16.09 10.27
CA LEU A 213 25.79 -16.59 9.42
C LEU A 213 26.27 -16.82 7.99
N GLU A 214 26.04 -17.99 7.43
CA GLU A 214 26.34 -18.33 6.02
C GLU A 214 25.04 -18.62 5.26
N LEU A 215 24.80 -17.93 4.13
CA LEU A 215 23.73 -18.33 3.20
C LEU A 215 24.23 -19.46 2.30
N VAL A 216 23.82 -20.69 2.59
CA VAL A 216 24.36 -21.91 1.94
C VAL A 216 23.59 -22.34 0.70
N GLU A 217 22.31 -21.97 0.56
CA GLU A 217 21.48 -22.37 -0.58
C GLU A 217 20.38 -21.35 -0.87
N SER A 218 20.19 -21.03 -2.17
CA SER A 218 19.06 -20.23 -2.68
C SER A 218 18.27 -21.03 -3.71
N SER A 219 16.94 -21.07 -3.58
CA SER A 219 16.08 -21.84 -4.48
C SER A 219 14.89 -21.03 -4.98
N SER A 220 14.79 -20.86 -6.31
CA SER A 220 13.65 -20.19 -6.94
C SER A 220 12.56 -21.18 -7.33
N HIS A 221 11.31 -20.76 -7.21
CA HIS A 221 10.10 -21.58 -7.40
C HIS A 221 9.04 -20.87 -8.22
N ARG A 222 8.21 -21.61 -8.92
CA ARG A 222 7.05 -21.02 -9.58
C ARG A 222 5.99 -20.60 -8.54
N PRO A 223 5.24 -19.51 -8.79
CA PRO A 223 4.21 -19.05 -7.85
C PRO A 223 3.10 -20.09 -7.57
N ASP A 224 2.86 -21.02 -8.49
CA ASP A 224 1.86 -22.10 -8.42
C ASP A 224 2.45 -23.47 -8.07
N GLU A 225 3.72 -23.53 -7.67
CA GLU A 225 4.39 -24.77 -7.28
C GLU A 225 3.72 -25.39 -6.04
N SER A 226 3.60 -26.70 -6.03
CA SER A 226 2.90 -27.45 -4.97
C SER A 226 3.69 -28.63 -4.40
N ASP A 227 4.86 -28.96 -4.95
CA ASP A 227 5.76 -30.00 -4.43
C ASP A 227 7.14 -29.41 -4.16
N PHE A 228 7.51 -29.36 -2.91
CA PHE A 228 8.78 -28.81 -2.42
C PHE A 228 9.69 -29.88 -1.81
N SER A 229 9.31 -31.15 -1.88
CA SER A 229 10.01 -32.25 -1.21
C SER A 229 11.48 -32.35 -1.61
N GLY A 230 11.76 -32.22 -2.91
CA GLY A 230 13.13 -32.28 -3.43
C GLY A 230 13.99 -31.09 -2.99
N THR A 231 13.41 -29.89 -2.97
CA THR A 231 14.10 -28.69 -2.49
C THR A 231 14.37 -28.79 -0.99
N LEU A 232 13.36 -29.13 -0.18
CA LEU A 232 13.52 -29.26 1.26
C LEU A 232 14.55 -30.34 1.65
N ALA A 233 14.63 -31.44 0.90
CA ALA A 233 15.68 -32.43 1.09
C ALA A 233 17.08 -31.84 0.87
N ARG A 234 17.27 -31.04 -0.22
CA ARG A 234 18.57 -30.37 -0.48
C ARG A 234 18.92 -29.36 0.60
N LEU A 235 17.96 -28.53 1.02
CA LEU A 235 18.19 -27.53 2.08
C LEU A 235 18.59 -28.20 3.40
N ARG A 236 17.90 -29.28 3.77
CA ARG A 236 18.25 -30.06 4.95
C ARG A 236 19.63 -30.70 4.84
N ASP A 237 19.98 -31.28 3.68
CA ASP A 237 21.28 -31.89 3.43
C ASP A 237 22.42 -30.84 3.41
N ALA A 238 22.12 -29.59 3.03
CA ALA A 238 23.04 -28.47 3.13
C ALA A 238 23.23 -27.97 4.59
N GLY A 239 22.36 -28.41 5.49
CA GLY A 239 22.40 -28.07 6.91
C GLY A 239 21.74 -26.73 7.25
N CYS A 240 20.74 -26.29 6.46
CA CYS A 240 20.03 -25.06 6.74
C CYS A 240 19.32 -25.12 8.10
N GLU A 241 19.49 -24.11 8.92
CA GLU A 241 18.86 -23.94 10.25
C GLU A 241 17.78 -22.87 10.21
N LEU A 242 17.94 -21.87 9.30
CA LEU A 242 16.94 -20.83 8.99
C LEU A 242 16.64 -20.84 7.50
N VAL A 243 15.36 -20.80 7.15
CA VAL A 243 14.91 -20.67 5.75
C VAL A 243 14.04 -19.42 5.61
N GLY A 244 14.54 -18.42 4.88
CA GLY A 244 13.75 -17.28 4.41
C GLY A 244 12.76 -17.73 3.33
N VAL A 245 11.49 -17.29 3.40
CA VAL A 245 10.46 -17.75 2.45
C VAL A 245 9.71 -16.57 1.84
N ALA A 246 9.85 -16.39 0.52
CA ALA A 246 9.15 -15.41 -0.29
C ALA A 246 8.24 -16.11 -1.32
N LEU A 247 7.20 -16.75 -0.84
CA LEU A 247 6.23 -17.50 -1.62
C LEU A 247 4.80 -17.03 -1.34
N PRO A 248 3.80 -17.36 -2.18
CA PRO A 248 2.39 -17.14 -1.88
C PRO A 248 1.90 -17.94 -0.67
N VAL A 249 0.75 -17.55 -0.10
CA VAL A 249 0.17 -18.12 1.12
C VAL A 249 0.09 -19.65 1.11
N ARG A 250 -0.45 -20.25 0.05
CA ARG A 250 -0.61 -21.71 -0.04
C ARG A 250 0.72 -22.44 -0.14
N PRO A 251 1.67 -22.06 -1.02
CA PRO A 251 3.04 -22.59 -1.04
C PRO A 251 3.74 -22.50 0.31
N ILE A 252 3.66 -21.42 1.06
CA ILE A 252 4.23 -21.29 2.42
C ILE A 252 3.73 -22.42 3.33
N ILE A 253 2.40 -22.60 3.40
CA ILE A 253 1.81 -23.67 4.21
C ILE A 253 2.32 -25.05 3.77
N THR A 254 2.43 -25.28 2.46
CA THR A 254 2.92 -26.55 1.91
C THR A 254 4.37 -26.79 2.26
N VAL A 255 5.25 -25.79 2.16
CA VAL A 255 6.68 -25.87 2.53
C VAL A 255 6.82 -26.29 3.99
N VAL A 256 6.18 -25.56 4.91
CA VAL A 256 6.31 -25.85 6.35
C VAL A 256 5.70 -27.23 6.71
N ALA A 257 4.54 -27.56 6.13
CA ALA A 257 3.91 -28.87 6.34
C ALA A 257 4.79 -30.01 5.82
N THR A 258 5.41 -29.85 4.64
CA THR A 258 6.29 -30.87 4.05
C THR A 258 7.56 -31.03 4.88
N ALA A 259 8.18 -29.96 5.37
CA ALA A 259 9.35 -30.03 6.26
C ALA A 259 9.04 -30.86 7.53
N LYS A 260 7.90 -30.61 8.18
CA LYS A 260 7.44 -31.38 9.34
C LYS A 260 7.15 -32.83 9.00
N GLN A 261 6.54 -33.14 7.86
CA GLN A 261 6.32 -34.52 7.40
C GLN A 261 7.61 -35.28 7.13
N MET A 262 8.68 -34.57 6.73
CA MET A 262 10.02 -35.12 6.55
C MET A 262 10.79 -35.31 7.87
N GLY A 263 10.21 -34.93 9.02
CA GLY A 263 10.85 -34.94 10.33
C GLY A 263 11.97 -33.88 10.44
N TRP A 264 11.89 -32.78 9.77
CA TRP A 264 12.82 -31.65 9.89
C TRP A 264 12.25 -30.64 10.86
N ASP A 265 12.30 -30.94 12.16
CA ASP A 265 11.60 -30.23 13.23
C ASP A 265 12.42 -29.09 13.85
N ASP A 266 13.73 -29.06 13.64
CA ASP A 266 14.69 -28.10 14.19
C ASP A 266 14.88 -26.85 13.31
N VAL A 267 14.48 -26.90 12.04
CA VAL A 267 14.57 -25.76 11.12
C VAL A 267 13.58 -24.64 11.50
N LYS A 268 14.04 -23.40 11.41
CA LYS A 268 13.19 -22.21 11.55
C LYS A 268 12.86 -21.66 10.16
N PHE A 269 11.64 -21.20 10.00
CA PHE A 269 11.20 -20.50 8.79
C PHE A 269 10.85 -19.05 9.12
N LEU A 270 11.26 -18.13 8.25
CA LEU A 270 10.95 -16.71 8.31
C LEU A 270 10.24 -16.29 7.02
N VAL A 271 9.02 -15.78 7.13
CA VAL A 271 8.31 -15.17 5.99
C VAL A 271 8.38 -13.65 6.02
N SER A 272 8.41 -13.05 4.83
CA SER A 272 8.23 -11.61 4.67
C SER A 272 6.78 -11.20 4.95
N GLN A 273 6.50 -9.89 4.90
CA GLN A 273 5.16 -9.32 5.05
C GLN A 273 4.12 -9.97 4.11
N ALA A 274 4.54 -10.41 2.91
CA ALA A 274 3.67 -11.12 1.97
C ALA A 274 3.26 -12.53 2.45
N GLY A 275 3.95 -13.09 3.42
CA GLY A 275 3.59 -14.34 4.10
C GLY A 275 2.86 -14.13 5.42
N PHE A 276 2.85 -12.90 5.95
CA PHE A 276 2.19 -12.57 7.22
C PHE A 276 0.67 -12.48 7.02
N HIS A 277 0.02 -13.63 7.01
CA HIS A 277 -1.40 -13.76 6.72
C HIS A 277 -2.08 -14.71 7.71
N SER A 278 -3.29 -14.36 8.18
CA SER A 278 -4.03 -15.18 9.16
C SER A 278 -4.30 -16.61 8.69
N ALA A 279 -4.49 -16.83 7.38
CA ALA A 279 -4.64 -18.19 6.82
C ALA A 279 -3.34 -19.02 6.90
N VAL A 280 -2.17 -18.39 6.94
CA VAL A 280 -0.90 -19.07 7.19
C VAL A 280 -0.83 -19.48 8.65
N ALA A 281 -1.10 -18.58 9.58
CA ALA A 281 -1.08 -18.90 11.01
C ALA A 281 -2.10 -19.97 11.39
N ALA A 282 -3.34 -19.82 10.92
CA ALA A 282 -4.44 -20.75 11.20
C ALA A 282 -4.48 -21.98 10.28
N ALA A 283 -3.35 -22.37 9.68
CA ALA A 283 -3.30 -23.51 8.77
C ALA A 283 -3.80 -24.80 9.47
N PRO A 284 -4.61 -25.63 8.78
CA PRO A 284 -5.21 -26.81 9.37
C PRO A 284 -4.17 -27.76 10.00
N GLY A 285 -4.48 -28.30 11.17
CA GLY A 285 -3.61 -29.21 11.90
C GLY A 285 -2.40 -28.55 12.57
N GLY A 286 -2.37 -27.21 12.65
CA GLY A 286 -1.26 -26.47 13.28
C GLY A 286 0.09 -26.69 12.57
N VAL A 287 0.05 -26.95 11.25
CA VAL A 287 1.28 -27.29 10.50
C VAL A 287 2.28 -26.13 10.44
N THR A 288 1.83 -24.90 10.65
CA THR A 288 2.66 -23.69 10.65
C THR A 288 3.08 -23.23 12.04
N GLU A 289 2.75 -23.99 13.08
CA GLU A 289 3.16 -23.69 14.46
C GLU A 289 4.67 -23.51 14.55
N GLY A 290 5.12 -22.40 15.14
CA GLY A 290 6.54 -22.05 15.25
C GLY A 290 7.11 -21.27 14.05
N LEU A 291 6.35 -21.00 12.99
CA LEU A 291 6.74 -20.16 11.86
C LEU A 291 6.91 -18.70 12.31
N TYR A 292 7.97 -18.04 11.86
CA TYR A 292 8.22 -16.63 12.09
C TYR A 292 7.81 -15.77 10.89
N GLY A 293 7.42 -14.54 11.15
CA GLY A 293 7.09 -13.58 10.11
C GLY A 293 7.30 -12.14 10.57
N VAL A 294 7.68 -11.28 9.63
CA VAL A 294 7.84 -9.84 9.86
C VAL A 294 6.68 -9.06 9.25
N SER A 295 6.24 -7.99 9.92
CA SER A 295 5.14 -7.13 9.46
C SER A 295 5.23 -5.75 10.10
N PRO A 296 4.80 -4.66 9.45
CA PRO A 296 4.63 -3.35 10.08
C PRO A 296 3.30 -3.21 10.86
N TRP A 297 2.51 -4.28 10.95
CA TRP A 297 1.26 -4.33 11.71
C TRP A 297 1.16 -5.61 12.52
N GLN A 298 0.36 -5.59 13.59
CA GLN A 298 0.03 -6.78 14.37
C GLN A 298 -1.11 -7.57 13.71
N ASP A 299 -1.14 -8.89 13.94
CA ASP A 299 -2.30 -9.71 13.56
C ASP A 299 -3.55 -9.23 14.32
N ILE A 300 -4.62 -8.99 13.58
CA ILE A 300 -5.91 -8.56 14.17
C ILE A 300 -6.45 -9.59 15.18
N VAL A 301 -6.20 -10.88 14.96
CA VAL A 301 -6.63 -11.95 15.87
C VAL A 301 -5.89 -11.89 17.20
N SER A 302 -4.60 -11.53 17.19
CA SER A 302 -3.83 -11.26 18.41
C SER A 302 -4.38 -9.99 19.11
N ARG A 303 -4.57 -8.90 18.36
CA ARG A 303 -5.07 -7.62 18.90
C ARG A 303 -6.46 -7.72 19.53
N MET A 304 -7.37 -8.53 18.97
CA MET A 304 -8.72 -8.74 19.52
C MET A 304 -8.74 -9.18 20.99
N LYS A 305 -7.64 -9.73 21.51
CA LYS A 305 -7.54 -10.20 22.89
C LYS A 305 -7.59 -9.03 23.89
N ASP A 306 -6.94 -7.92 23.53
CA ASP A 306 -6.67 -6.82 24.45
C ASP A 306 -7.26 -5.47 23.99
N VAL A 307 -7.69 -5.34 22.71
CA VAL A 307 -8.20 -4.11 22.12
C VAL A 307 -9.68 -4.27 21.76
N PRO A 308 -10.60 -3.62 22.52
CA PRO A 308 -12.05 -3.72 22.28
C PRO A 308 -12.49 -3.29 20.89
N GLU A 309 -11.90 -2.23 20.33
CA GLU A 309 -12.20 -1.70 19.00
C GLU A 309 -11.83 -2.70 17.90
N ALA A 310 -10.68 -3.38 18.06
CA ALA A 310 -10.24 -4.44 17.16
C ALA A 310 -11.20 -5.63 17.20
N LYS A 311 -11.67 -5.98 18.41
CA LYS A 311 -12.64 -7.07 18.59
C LYS A 311 -13.99 -6.72 17.95
N GLU A 312 -14.51 -5.53 18.20
CA GLU A 312 -15.78 -5.08 17.63
C GLU A 312 -15.75 -5.10 16.10
N TRP A 313 -14.72 -4.54 15.50
CA TRP A 313 -14.55 -4.56 14.06
C TRP A 313 -14.43 -5.98 13.49
N ALA A 314 -13.67 -6.84 14.13
CA ALA A 314 -13.51 -8.21 13.70
C ALA A 314 -14.81 -9.03 13.83
N ASP A 315 -15.62 -8.80 14.86
CA ASP A 315 -16.94 -9.43 15.03
C ASP A 315 -17.90 -8.97 13.93
N GLN A 316 -17.95 -7.66 13.61
CA GLN A 316 -18.75 -7.10 12.50
C GLN A 316 -18.32 -7.66 11.15
N TYR A 317 -16.98 -7.71 10.90
CA TYR A 317 -16.43 -8.31 9.69
C TYR A 317 -16.83 -9.79 9.55
N LYS A 318 -16.73 -10.54 10.65
CA LYS A 318 -17.12 -11.96 10.68
C LYS A 318 -18.61 -12.17 10.46
N GLU A 319 -19.44 -11.31 10.99
CA GLU A 319 -20.89 -11.35 10.71
C GLU A 319 -21.19 -11.12 9.22
N LYS A 320 -20.49 -10.16 8.61
CA LYS A 320 -20.69 -9.80 7.20
C LYS A 320 -20.09 -10.80 6.21
N TYR A 321 -18.90 -11.33 6.48
CA TYR A 321 -18.12 -12.13 5.54
C TYR A 321 -17.92 -13.59 5.94
N GLY A 322 -18.36 -13.99 7.13
CA GLY A 322 -18.29 -15.37 7.61
C GLY A 322 -16.93 -15.84 8.11
N SER A 323 -15.92 -14.98 8.13
CA SER A 323 -14.54 -15.27 8.59
C SER A 323 -13.96 -14.10 9.37
N VAL A 324 -12.94 -14.34 10.18
CA VAL A 324 -12.18 -13.26 10.82
C VAL A 324 -11.43 -12.46 9.77
N PRO A 325 -11.15 -11.15 10.01
CA PRO A 325 -10.36 -10.34 9.09
C PRO A 325 -8.97 -10.94 8.87
N SER A 326 -8.50 -10.90 7.63
CA SER A 326 -7.13 -11.28 7.27
C SER A 326 -6.21 -10.07 7.22
N GLY A 327 -4.89 -10.29 7.02
CA GLY A 327 -3.94 -9.20 6.74
C GLY A 327 -4.37 -8.33 5.56
N GLY A 328 -5.00 -8.92 4.52
CA GLY A 328 -5.58 -8.15 3.42
C GLY A 328 -6.71 -7.21 3.88
N ALA A 329 -7.58 -7.67 4.79
CA ALA A 329 -8.63 -6.82 5.35
C ALA A 329 -8.08 -5.67 6.19
N VAL A 330 -7.01 -5.93 6.97
CA VAL A 330 -6.29 -4.89 7.74
C VAL A 330 -5.71 -3.84 6.80
N LEU A 331 -5.01 -4.26 5.74
CA LEU A 331 -4.45 -3.34 4.75
C LEU A 331 -5.54 -2.55 4.01
N GLY A 332 -6.66 -3.19 3.69
CA GLY A 332 -7.83 -2.53 3.10
C GLY A 332 -8.38 -1.42 3.98
N ARG A 333 -8.47 -1.68 5.31
CA ARG A 333 -8.90 -0.69 6.30
C ARG A 333 -7.92 0.49 6.36
N VAL A 334 -6.63 0.22 6.58
CA VAL A 334 -5.60 1.27 6.66
C VAL A 334 -5.56 2.09 5.36
N GLY A 335 -5.59 1.42 4.19
CA GLY A 335 -5.57 2.11 2.91
C GLY A 335 -6.77 3.02 2.68
N ALA A 336 -7.97 2.57 3.06
CA ALA A 336 -9.18 3.38 2.97
C ALA A 336 -9.17 4.54 3.96
N GLU A 337 -8.81 4.31 5.23
CA GLU A 337 -8.75 5.33 6.29
C GLU A 337 -7.78 6.45 5.92
N VAL A 338 -6.53 6.10 5.57
CA VAL A 338 -5.52 7.07 5.13
C VAL A 338 -6.02 7.90 3.94
N THR A 339 -6.65 7.25 2.95
CA THR A 339 -7.17 7.94 1.78
C THR A 339 -8.32 8.90 2.13
N ILE A 340 -9.26 8.47 2.98
CA ILE A 340 -10.39 9.27 3.44
C ILE A 340 -9.90 10.50 4.20
N GLU A 341 -8.97 10.32 5.15
CA GLU A 341 -8.43 11.41 5.95
C GLU A 341 -7.63 12.41 5.10
N ALA A 342 -6.82 11.92 4.16
CA ALA A 342 -6.11 12.80 3.23
C ALA A 342 -7.06 13.61 2.34
N LEU A 343 -8.11 12.99 1.80
CA LEU A 343 -9.12 13.68 0.99
C LEU A 343 -9.89 14.72 1.81
N ARG A 344 -10.25 14.41 3.07
CA ARG A 344 -10.89 15.38 3.99
C ARG A 344 -9.97 16.57 4.25
N LYS A 345 -8.70 16.31 4.51
CA LYS A 345 -7.69 17.32 4.84
C LYS A 345 -7.28 18.18 3.65
N ALA A 346 -7.28 17.62 2.44
CA ALA A 346 -7.01 18.35 1.21
C ALA A 346 -8.04 19.45 0.89
N GLY A 347 -9.25 19.32 1.45
CA GLY A 347 -10.31 20.34 1.35
C GLY A 347 -11.16 20.27 0.07
N PRO A 348 -12.12 21.20 -0.09
CA PRO A 348 -13.06 21.20 -1.22
C PRO A 348 -12.38 21.52 -2.56
N ASP A 349 -11.30 22.30 -2.56
CA ASP A 349 -10.54 22.68 -3.76
C ASP A 349 -9.45 21.62 -4.06
N LEU A 350 -9.88 20.36 -4.16
CA LEU A 350 -9.01 19.19 -4.32
C LEU A 350 -8.19 19.27 -5.62
N THR A 351 -6.87 19.23 -5.48
CA THR A 351 -5.89 19.04 -6.55
C THR A 351 -4.93 17.89 -6.19
N THR A 352 -4.11 17.42 -7.12
CA THR A 352 -3.08 16.44 -6.80
C THR A 352 -2.12 16.98 -5.74
N GLU A 353 -1.68 18.24 -5.88
CA GLU A 353 -0.77 18.90 -4.94
C GLU A 353 -1.37 19.03 -3.54
N SER A 354 -2.65 19.45 -3.42
CA SER A 354 -3.31 19.56 -2.12
C SER A 354 -3.51 18.21 -1.44
N PHE A 355 -3.75 17.16 -2.23
CA PHE A 355 -3.86 15.79 -1.73
C PHE A 355 -2.52 15.25 -1.24
N LEU A 356 -1.44 15.42 -2.02
CA LEU A 356 -0.10 14.98 -1.60
C LEU A 356 0.37 15.70 -0.34
N ALA A 357 0.17 17.02 -0.25
CA ALA A 357 0.47 17.79 0.96
C ALA A 357 -0.39 17.34 2.17
N ALA A 358 -1.64 16.94 1.93
CA ALA A 358 -2.48 16.36 2.98
C ALA A 358 -1.95 14.99 3.43
N MET A 359 -1.53 14.12 2.50
CA MET A 359 -0.89 12.84 2.80
C MET A 359 0.35 13.03 3.69
N GLU A 360 1.28 13.92 3.30
CA GLU A 360 2.51 14.22 4.05
C GLU A 360 2.26 14.81 5.46
N SER A 361 1.07 15.23 5.74
CA SER A 361 0.70 15.84 7.02
C SER A 361 -0.19 14.96 7.89
N LEU A 362 -0.40 13.68 7.52
CA LEU A 362 -1.19 12.76 8.33
C LEU A 362 -0.43 12.36 9.59
N ASP A 363 -1.11 12.50 10.73
CA ASP A 363 -0.62 12.11 12.05
C ASP A 363 -1.82 11.65 12.90
N PHE A 364 -2.07 10.35 12.90
CA PHE A 364 -3.13 9.70 13.68
C PHE A 364 -2.86 8.22 13.88
N SER A 365 -3.51 7.60 14.86
CA SER A 365 -3.45 6.15 15.10
C SER A 365 -4.81 5.52 14.77
N ASP A 366 -4.81 4.40 14.03
CA ASP A 366 -6.01 3.58 13.91
C ASP A 366 -6.10 2.61 15.10
N PRO A 367 -7.06 2.80 16.03
CA PRO A 367 -7.16 1.97 17.22
C PRO A 367 -7.46 0.50 16.88
N VAL A 368 -8.09 0.22 15.74
CA VAL A 368 -8.42 -1.14 15.32
C VAL A 368 -7.18 -1.91 14.93
N THR A 369 -6.38 -1.37 14.00
CA THR A 369 -5.19 -2.07 13.49
C THR A 369 -3.94 -1.82 14.32
N GLY A 370 -3.92 -0.71 15.07
CA GLY A 370 -2.76 -0.26 15.86
C GLY A 370 -1.63 0.29 15.02
N VAL A 371 -1.91 0.65 13.78
CA VAL A 371 -0.93 1.33 12.93
C VAL A 371 -0.93 2.82 13.29
N ASP A 372 0.23 3.33 13.63
CA ASP A 372 0.48 4.75 13.86
C ASP A 372 0.90 5.39 12.55
N ILE A 373 -0.07 6.10 11.92
CA ILE A 373 0.17 6.82 10.67
C ILE A 373 0.83 8.16 11.01
N LYS A 374 2.08 8.30 10.62
CA LYS A 374 2.84 9.53 10.81
C LYS A 374 3.70 9.81 9.58
N MET A 375 3.12 10.49 8.62
CA MET A 375 3.78 10.86 7.38
C MET A 375 4.37 12.27 7.43
N SER A 376 5.36 12.54 6.61
CA SER A 376 5.97 13.86 6.42
C SER A 376 6.53 13.97 5.00
N ALA A 377 7.01 15.14 4.60
CA ALA A 377 7.67 15.34 3.31
C ALA A 377 8.90 14.43 3.07
N ASP A 378 9.51 13.94 4.15
CA ASP A 378 10.69 13.06 4.10
C ASP A 378 10.37 11.60 4.45
N ASN A 379 9.12 11.30 4.82
CA ASN A 379 8.66 9.94 5.20
C ASN A 379 7.25 9.68 4.70
N HIS A 380 7.11 8.90 3.65
CA HIS A 380 5.84 8.52 3.03
C HIS A 380 5.33 7.14 3.48
N ARG A 381 5.80 6.62 4.60
CA ARG A 381 5.39 5.35 5.18
C ARG A 381 4.23 5.55 6.15
N ALA A 382 3.16 4.77 5.99
CA ALA A 382 2.03 4.79 6.91
C ALA A 382 2.43 4.29 8.32
N GLY A 383 3.24 3.22 8.39
CA GLY A 383 3.84 2.72 9.62
C GLY A 383 5.35 2.57 9.49
N ASN A 384 6.09 2.63 10.60
CA ASN A 384 7.55 2.54 10.58
C ASN A 384 8.09 1.33 11.36
N ASP A 385 7.24 0.62 12.08
CA ASP A 385 7.63 -0.53 12.89
C ASP A 385 7.95 -1.76 12.02
N ILE A 386 8.88 -2.57 12.49
CA ILE A 386 9.09 -3.94 12.02
C ILE A 386 8.83 -4.88 13.20
N ILE A 387 7.70 -5.54 13.18
CA ILE A 387 7.29 -6.46 14.23
C ILE A 387 7.64 -7.88 13.79
N LEU A 388 8.51 -8.55 14.53
CA LEU A 388 8.73 -9.99 14.39
C LEU A 388 7.68 -10.72 15.21
N SER A 389 6.93 -11.58 14.56
CA SER A 389 5.91 -12.40 15.18
C SER A 389 6.18 -13.89 14.93
N LYS A 390 5.60 -14.73 15.78
CA LYS A 390 5.68 -16.19 15.68
C LYS A 390 4.29 -16.79 15.71
N VAL A 391 4.02 -17.79 14.90
CA VAL A 391 2.77 -18.56 14.99
C VAL A 391 2.75 -19.36 16.28
N THR A 392 1.75 -19.06 17.13
CA THR A 392 1.49 -19.72 18.39
C THR A 392 -0.02 -19.94 18.52
N ASP A 393 -0.44 -21.18 18.73
CA ASP A 393 -1.86 -21.56 18.78
C ASP A 393 -2.67 -21.10 17.55
N GLY A 394 -2.03 -21.12 16.38
CA GLY A 394 -2.66 -20.71 15.12
C GLY A 394 -2.84 -19.21 14.91
N ILE A 395 -2.13 -18.38 15.67
CA ILE A 395 -2.19 -16.91 15.64
C ILE A 395 -0.77 -16.35 15.54
N TRP A 396 -0.58 -15.26 14.80
CA TRP A 396 0.66 -14.51 14.81
C TRP A 396 0.79 -13.71 16.11
N GLU A 397 1.59 -14.19 17.06
CA GLU A 397 1.88 -13.49 18.30
C GLU A 397 3.16 -12.68 18.18
N PRO A 398 3.15 -11.39 18.56
CA PRO A 398 4.35 -10.56 18.56
C PRO A 398 5.44 -11.15 19.48
N VAL A 399 6.66 -11.24 18.97
CA VAL A 399 7.86 -11.63 19.72
C VAL A 399 8.60 -10.39 20.17
N THR A 400 8.89 -9.51 19.21
CA THR A 400 9.62 -8.25 19.47
C THR A 400 9.36 -7.24 18.34
N THR A 401 9.60 -5.97 18.61
CA THR A 401 9.73 -4.94 17.58
C THR A 401 11.22 -4.79 17.28
N LEU A 402 11.56 -4.89 16.00
CA LEU A 402 12.94 -4.76 15.52
C LEU A 402 13.21 -3.27 15.25
N GLU A 403 13.97 -2.64 16.10
CA GLU A 403 14.30 -1.21 15.97
C GLU A 403 15.23 -0.96 14.77
N ASP A 404 15.18 0.25 14.22
CA ASP A 404 16.19 0.69 13.27
C ASP A 404 17.54 0.77 13.99
N SER A 405 18.53 0.02 13.50
CA SER A 405 19.92 0.12 13.94
C SER A 405 20.61 1.40 13.43
N VAL A 406 19.85 2.40 13.00
CA VAL A 406 20.34 3.75 12.72
C VAL A 406 20.34 4.51 14.04
N SER A 407 21.23 4.11 14.91
CA SER A 407 21.57 4.88 16.09
C SER A 407 22.75 5.78 15.77
N GLU A 408 22.52 7.08 15.98
CA GLU A 408 23.46 8.17 16.30
C GLU A 408 24.62 8.45 15.33
#